data_4182081142cfad275d63523cff65e3bc
#
_entry.id   4182081142cfad275d63523cff65e3bc
#
_cell.length_a   1.000
_cell.length_b   1.000
_cell.length_c   1.000
_cell.angle_alpha   90.00
_cell.angle_beta   90.00
_cell.angle_gamma   90.00
#
_symmetry.space_group_name_H-M   'P 1'
#
loop_
_entity.id
_entity.type
_entity.pdbx_description
1 polymer ?
#
loop_
_entity_poly.entity_id
_entity_poly.type
_entity_poly.pdbx_seq_one_letter_code
_entity_poly.pdbx_strand_id
1 'polypeptide(L)'
;MRSGALIGAAGALLVAGLFGVAWAQSGAGVDDESTAAAAVQAGPPPMPQPITMAQRPGATGGEALYVEHCIMCHGPNGMGTGLLGRRMDVALLEARDNLPAQYVIQAARRGIGNMPAIPRGEVSDAQMQAIADYLAAGPHPDALPKPGEVPR
;
A
#
# COMPACT_ATOMS: atom_id res chain seq x y z
N MET A 1 31.15 -23.42 49.74
CA MET A 1 31.94 -22.69 50.72
C MET A 1 31.50 -21.23 50.74
N ARG A 2 31.06 -20.85 51.96
CA ARG A 2 30.83 -19.47 52.50
C ARG A 2 29.69 -18.68 51.82
N SER A 3 28.52 -18.61 52.41
CA SER A 3 28.06 -18.06 53.73
C SER A 3 28.24 -16.56 53.86
N GLY A 4 27.14 -15.88 54.13
CA GLY A 4 27.00 -14.56 54.70
C GLY A 4 25.68 -13.97 54.28
N ALA A 5 24.54 -14.05 54.87
CA ALA A 5 23.96 -13.71 56.19
C ALA A 5 24.19 -12.24 56.53
N LEU A 6 23.14 -11.46 56.68
CA LEU A 6 22.27 -11.04 57.77
C LEU A 6 21.85 -9.55 57.61
N ILE A 7 20.56 -9.29 57.77
CA ILE A 7 19.85 -8.57 58.86
C ILE A 7 19.86 -7.04 58.80
N GLY A 8 18.65 -6.48 58.99
CA GLY A 8 18.38 -5.17 59.58
C GLY A 8 17.15 -4.52 58.96
N ALA A 9 16.03 -4.69 59.50
CA ALA A 9 15.28 -4.08 60.57
C ALA A 9 14.57 -2.77 60.18
N ALA A 10 13.27 -2.88 60.18
CA ALA A 10 12.23 -1.98 60.75
C ALA A 10 12.43 -0.47 60.78
N GLY A 11 11.43 0.21 60.26
CA GLY A 11 11.21 1.64 60.49
C GLY A 11 9.89 2.06 59.95
N ALA A 12 8.82 1.89 60.75
CA ALA A 12 7.51 2.50 60.50
C ALA A 12 7.59 3.97 60.83
N LEU A 13 7.11 4.85 59.95
CA LEU A 13 6.71 6.20 60.27
C LEU A 13 5.49 6.58 59.42
N LEU A 14 4.36 6.56 60.08
CA LEU A 14 3.10 7.20 59.70
C LEU A 14 3.29 8.73 59.73
N VAL A 15 3.15 9.38 58.60
CA VAL A 15 2.87 10.81 58.54
C VAL A 15 1.60 11.01 57.70
N ALA A 16 0.51 11.22 58.41
CA ALA A 16 -0.73 11.77 57.86
C ALA A 16 -0.51 13.22 57.51
N GLY A 17 -0.44 13.54 56.23
CA GLY A 17 -0.42 14.89 55.71
C GLY A 17 -1.63 15.10 54.81
N LEU A 18 -2.68 15.70 55.39
CA LEU A 18 -3.81 16.27 54.66
C LEU A 18 -3.35 17.49 53.89
N PHE A 19 -3.07 17.33 52.60
CA PHE A 19 -3.00 18.44 51.66
C PHE A 19 -4.22 18.35 50.73
N GLY A 20 -5.24 19.13 51.10
CA GLY A 20 -6.32 19.46 50.17
C GLY A 20 -5.78 20.36 49.08
N VAL A 21 -5.61 19.80 47.89
CA VAL A 21 -5.37 20.57 46.67
C VAL A 21 -6.73 20.92 46.10
N ALA A 22 -7.14 22.15 46.33
CA ALA A 22 -8.27 22.75 45.64
C ALA A 22 -7.88 22.88 44.15
N TRP A 23 -8.44 22.04 43.32
CA TRP A 23 -8.39 22.20 41.88
C TRP A 23 -9.32 23.34 41.50
N ALA A 24 -8.76 24.52 41.29
CA ALA A 24 -9.43 25.61 40.62
C ALA A 24 -9.66 25.14 39.15
N GLN A 25 -10.89 24.76 38.85
CA GLN A 25 -11.35 24.61 37.49
C GLN A 25 -11.44 26.00 36.86
N SER A 26 -10.34 26.44 36.25
CA SER A 26 -10.40 27.55 35.31
C SER A 26 -11.19 27.07 34.10
N GLY A 27 -12.44 27.50 33.98
CA GLY A 27 -13.24 27.35 32.79
C GLY A 27 -12.59 28.13 31.66
N ALA A 28 -11.72 27.48 30.91
CA ALA A 28 -11.37 27.91 29.57
C ALA A 28 -12.49 27.42 28.64
N GLY A 29 -13.14 28.36 27.97
CA GLY A 29 -14.23 28.10 27.06
C GLY A 29 -13.82 27.08 26.00
N VAL A 30 -14.58 26.02 25.91
CA VAL A 30 -14.48 25.01 24.89
C VAL A 30 -15.25 25.49 23.66
N ASP A 31 -14.55 26.23 22.80
CA ASP A 31 -15.01 26.42 21.43
C ASP A 31 -14.51 25.27 20.51
N ASP A 32 -14.14 24.11 21.11
CA ASP A 32 -13.54 22.97 20.39
C ASP A 32 -14.59 21.91 19.96
N GLU A 33 -15.86 22.15 20.27
CA GLU A 33 -16.93 21.20 19.90
C GLU A 33 -17.26 21.24 18.40
N SER A 34 -16.94 22.35 17.73
CA SER A 34 -17.18 22.48 16.29
C SER A 34 -16.17 21.73 15.43
N THR A 35 -14.93 21.57 15.91
CA THR A 35 -13.87 20.85 15.18
C THR A 35 -14.01 19.34 15.32
N ALA A 36 -14.47 18.87 16.50
CA ALA A 36 -14.70 17.44 16.73
C ALA A 36 -15.94 16.94 15.97
N ALA A 37 -16.99 17.75 15.86
CA ALA A 37 -18.18 17.41 15.09
C ALA A 37 -17.93 17.33 13.58
N ALA A 38 -16.98 18.13 13.04
CA ALA A 38 -16.57 18.05 11.64
C ALA A 38 -15.74 16.81 11.34
N ALA A 39 -14.95 16.32 12.30
CA ALA A 39 -14.14 15.11 12.15
C ALA A 39 -14.98 13.82 12.17
N VAL A 40 -16.12 13.82 12.84
CA VAL A 40 -17.03 12.65 12.92
C VAL A 40 -17.85 12.46 11.66
N GLN A 41 -17.99 13.48 10.81
CA GLN A 41 -18.74 13.40 9.55
C GLN A 41 -17.89 13.02 8.33
N ALA A 42 -16.58 12.96 8.46
CA ALA A 42 -15.72 12.38 7.42
C ALA A 42 -15.88 10.85 7.50
N GLY A 43 -16.65 10.27 6.59
CA GLY A 43 -16.72 8.82 6.42
C GLY A 43 -15.31 8.22 6.25
N PRO A 44 -15.16 6.90 6.37
CA PRO A 44 -13.88 6.27 6.12
C PRO A 44 -13.34 6.69 4.74
N PRO A 45 -12.01 6.87 4.59
CA PRO A 45 -11.44 7.22 3.30
C PRO A 45 -11.89 6.22 2.23
N PRO A 46 -12.17 6.68 1.01
CA PRO A 46 -12.61 5.79 -0.06
C PRO A 46 -11.57 4.69 -0.27
N MET A 47 -12.04 3.45 -0.37
CA MET A 47 -11.15 2.32 -0.65
C MET A 47 -10.51 2.51 -2.03
N PRO A 48 -9.20 2.19 -2.16
CA PRO A 48 -8.52 2.21 -3.45
C PRO A 48 -9.28 1.34 -4.46
N GLN A 49 -9.59 1.91 -5.61
CA GLN A 49 -10.26 1.18 -6.68
C GLN A 49 -9.22 0.59 -7.65
N PRO A 50 -9.46 -0.61 -8.20
CA PRO A 50 -8.60 -1.15 -9.24
C PRO A 50 -8.73 -0.32 -10.51
N ILE A 51 -7.64 -0.18 -11.25
CA ILE A 51 -7.68 0.42 -12.59
C ILE A 51 -8.37 -0.58 -13.54
N THR A 52 -9.27 -0.07 -14.36
CA THR A 52 -10.02 -0.84 -15.36
C THR A 52 -9.99 -0.10 -16.69
N MET A 53 -10.52 -0.70 -17.75
CA MET A 53 -10.69 -0.05 -19.06
C MET A 53 -11.55 1.21 -18.98
N ALA A 54 -12.46 1.30 -18.00
CA ALA A 54 -13.27 2.52 -17.79
C ALA A 54 -12.44 3.73 -17.36
N GLN A 55 -11.34 3.52 -16.64
CA GLN A 55 -10.40 4.60 -16.28
C GLN A 55 -9.35 4.88 -17.37
N ARG A 56 -9.23 3.98 -18.37
CA ARG A 56 -8.33 4.14 -19.52
C ARG A 56 -9.09 3.96 -20.84
N PRO A 57 -10.09 4.81 -21.14
CA PRO A 57 -10.95 4.61 -22.32
C PRO A 57 -10.20 4.76 -23.66
N GLY A 58 -9.00 5.37 -23.64
CA GLY A 58 -8.14 5.52 -24.82
C GLY A 58 -7.12 4.38 -25.00
N ALA A 59 -7.04 3.42 -24.07
CA ALA A 59 -6.10 2.32 -24.18
C ALA A 59 -6.40 1.43 -25.39
N THR A 60 -5.38 1.11 -26.16
CA THR A 60 -5.49 0.27 -27.36
C THR A 60 -4.30 -0.72 -27.42
N GLY A 61 -4.43 -1.77 -28.24
CA GLY A 61 -3.34 -2.71 -28.49
C GLY A 61 -2.80 -3.37 -27.22
N GLY A 62 -1.49 -3.31 -27.01
CA GLY A 62 -0.83 -3.91 -25.85
C GLY A 62 -1.24 -3.30 -24.51
N GLU A 63 -1.50 -1.99 -24.46
CA GLU A 63 -1.98 -1.31 -23.27
C GLU A 63 -3.35 -1.84 -22.83
N ALA A 64 -4.31 -1.91 -23.76
CA ALA A 64 -5.65 -2.42 -23.46
C ALA A 64 -5.58 -3.86 -22.93
N LEU A 65 -4.79 -4.72 -23.55
CA LEU A 65 -4.58 -6.10 -23.11
C LEU A 65 -3.88 -6.17 -21.73
N TYR A 66 -2.94 -5.27 -21.45
CA TYR A 66 -2.31 -5.17 -20.13
C TYR A 66 -3.33 -4.77 -19.07
N VAL A 67 -4.19 -3.80 -19.36
CA VAL A 67 -5.27 -3.37 -18.44
C VAL A 67 -6.27 -4.50 -18.21
N GLU A 68 -6.61 -5.26 -19.23
CA GLU A 68 -7.57 -6.36 -19.11
C GLU A 68 -7.02 -7.55 -18.30
N HIS A 69 -5.79 -7.95 -18.56
CA HIS A 69 -5.26 -9.23 -18.05
C HIS A 69 -4.24 -9.10 -16.90
N CYS A 70 -3.59 -7.95 -16.73
CA CYS A 70 -2.42 -7.83 -15.86
C CYS A 70 -2.60 -6.80 -14.74
N ILE A 71 -3.29 -5.68 -15.01
CA ILE A 71 -3.28 -4.51 -14.12
C ILE A 71 -3.91 -4.78 -12.77
N MET A 72 -4.84 -5.73 -12.67
CA MET A 72 -5.46 -6.11 -11.40
C MET A 72 -4.40 -6.50 -10.35
N CYS A 73 -3.35 -7.20 -10.77
CA CYS A 73 -2.25 -7.60 -9.90
C CYS A 73 -1.05 -6.64 -10.00
N HIS A 74 -0.80 -6.02 -11.15
CA HIS A 74 0.38 -5.21 -11.43
C HIS A 74 0.12 -3.70 -11.49
N GLY A 75 -1.10 -3.26 -11.23
CA GLY A 75 -1.44 -1.85 -11.07
C GLY A 75 -1.02 -1.29 -9.70
N PRO A 76 -1.25 0.02 -9.46
CA PRO A 76 -0.78 0.73 -8.26
C PRO A 76 -1.21 0.09 -6.92
N ASN A 77 -2.41 -0.47 -6.87
CA ASN A 77 -2.96 -1.12 -5.67
C ASN A 77 -2.95 -2.65 -5.78
N GLY A 78 -2.28 -3.19 -6.78
CA GLY A 78 -2.24 -4.62 -7.04
C GLY A 78 -1.32 -5.38 -6.09
N MET A 79 -1.71 -6.61 -5.75
CA MET A 79 -0.92 -7.49 -4.89
C MET A 79 0.48 -7.76 -5.48
N GLY A 80 0.58 -7.97 -6.79
CA GLY A 80 1.85 -8.19 -7.48
C GLY A 80 2.80 -7.00 -7.33
N THR A 81 2.29 -5.77 -7.51
CA THR A 81 3.06 -4.55 -7.26
C THR A 81 3.52 -4.45 -5.80
N GLY A 82 2.65 -4.77 -4.84
CA GLY A 82 3.02 -4.78 -3.43
C GLY A 82 4.12 -5.80 -3.10
N LEU A 83 4.12 -6.97 -3.75
CA LEU A 83 5.17 -7.98 -3.58
C LEU A 83 6.49 -7.57 -4.25
N LEU A 84 6.42 -6.97 -5.43
CA LEU A 84 7.60 -6.44 -6.14
C LEU A 84 8.25 -5.30 -5.35
N GLY A 85 7.49 -4.38 -4.76
CA GLY A 85 7.99 -3.26 -3.97
C GLY A 85 8.78 -3.65 -2.72
N ARG A 86 8.69 -4.91 -2.30
CA ARG A 86 9.55 -5.44 -1.22
C ARG A 86 10.95 -5.83 -1.67
N ARG A 87 11.20 -5.85 -2.98
CA ARG A 87 12.42 -6.40 -3.59
C ARG A 87 13.09 -5.48 -4.58
N MET A 88 12.40 -4.42 -5.03
CA MET A 88 12.91 -3.50 -6.04
C MET A 88 12.31 -2.11 -5.86
N ASP A 89 13.05 -1.10 -6.25
CA ASP A 89 12.67 0.30 -6.08
C ASP A 89 11.51 0.69 -7.00
N VAL A 90 11.47 0.17 -8.23
CA VAL A 90 10.40 0.43 -9.20
C VAL A 90 9.53 -0.81 -9.34
N ALA A 91 8.43 -0.85 -8.59
CA ALA A 91 7.53 -2.00 -8.53
C ALA A 91 6.47 -2.02 -9.63
N LEU A 92 6.00 -0.84 -10.07
CA LEU A 92 5.02 -0.72 -11.15
C LEU A 92 5.66 -1.10 -12.48
N LEU A 93 5.10 -2.08 -13.18
CA LEU A 93 5.67 -2.55 -14.45
C LEU A 93 5.69 -1.44 -15.51
N GLU A 94 4.65 -0.62 -15.57
CA GLU A 94 4.54 0.50 -16.50
C GLU A 94 5.52 1.66 -16.20
N ALA A 95 6.11 1.70 -15.00
CA ALA A 95 7.13 2.69 -14.64
C ALA A 95 8.56 2.24 -14.96
N ARG A 96 8.74 1.01 -15.44
CA ARG A 96 10.05 0.40 -15.65
C ARG A 96 10.54 0.63 -17.07
N ASP A 97 11.84 0.83 -17.19
CA ASP A 97 12.60 0.95 -18.46
C ASP A 97 13.43 -0.30 -18.79
N ASN A 98 13.34 -1.33 -17.96
CA ASN A 98 14.20 -2.52 -18.00
C ASN A 98 13.42 -3.84 -18.10
N LEU A 99 12.34 -3.86 -18.87
CA LEU A 99 11.50 -5.04 -19.10
C LEU A 99 11.62 -5.54 -20.56
N PRO A 100 12.64 -6.33 -20.91
CA PRO A 100 12.71 -6.92 -22.25
C PRO A 100 11.48 -7.78 -22.53
N ALA A 101 10.90 -7.68 -23.73
CA ALA A 101 9.68 -8.39 -24.10
C ALA A 101 9.77 -9.91 -23.84
N GLN A 102 10.91 -10.53 -24.15
CA GLN A 102 11.13 -11.95 -23.92
C GLN A 102 11.11 -12.33 -22.44
N TYR A 103 11.58 -11.44 -21.55
CA TYR A 103 11.48 -11.66 -20.11
C TYR A 103 10.03 -11.62 -19.65
N VAL A 104 9.24 -10.65 -20.13
CA VAL A 104 7.82 -10.54 -19.83
C VAL A 104 7.07 -11.80 -20.23
N ILE A 105 7.28 -12.29 -21.48
CA ILE A 105 6.66 -13.52 -21.98
C ILE A 105 7.06 -14.72 -21.12
N GLN A 106 8.34 -14.90 -20.81
CA GLN A 106 8.80 -16.02 -19.99
C GLN A 106 8.22 -15.98 -18.59
N ALA A 107 8.22 -14.80 -17.97
CA ALA A 107 7.66 -14.60 -16.64
C ALA A 107 6.17 -14.96 -16.60
N ALA A 108 5.40 -14.46 -17.55
CA ALA A 108 3.98 -14.73 -17.65
C ALA A 108 3.68 -16.21 -17.95
N ARG A 109 4.43 -16.82 -18.87
CA ARG A 109 4.19 -18.23 -19.28
C ARG A 109 4.63 -19.27 -18.25
N ARG A 110 5.65 -18.98 -17.45
CA ARG A 110 6.17 -19.91 -16.44
C ARG A 110 5.69 -19.62 -15.02
N GLY A 111 5.26 -18.39 -14.78
CA GLY A 111 5.05 -17.86 -13.45
C GLY A 111 6.37 -17.52 -12.75
N ILE A 112 6.32 -16.64 -11.77
CA ILE A 112 7.48 -16.30 -10.92
C ILE A 112 7.00 -16.12 -9.47
N GLY A 113 7.49 -16.95 -8.58
CA GLY A 113 7.12 -16.87 -7.16
C GLY A 113 5.61 -17.03 -6.97
N ASN A 114 4.94 -15.98 -6.53
CA ASN A 114 3.49 -15.99 -6.31
C ASN A 114 2.68 -15.68 -7.58
N MET A 115 3.31 -15.29 -8.67
CA MET A 115 2.65 -15.08 -9.94
C MET A 115 2.41 -16.43 -10.62
N PRO A 116 1.15 -16.84 -10.86
CA PRO A 116 0.87 -18.08 -11.57
C PRO A 116 1.26 -17.99 -13.05
N ALA A 117 1.46 -19.14 -13.68
CA ALA A 117 1.62 -19.22 -15.12
C ALA A 117 0.30 -18.90 -15.82
N ILE A 118 0.34 -18.05 -16.83
CA ILE A 118 -0.83 -17.68 -17.64
C ILE A 118 -0.90 -18.59 -18.87
N PRO A 119 -1.95 -19.42 -18.99
CA PRO A 119 -2.09 -20.35 -20.11
C PRO A 119 -2.48 -19.62 -21.40
N ARG A 120 -2.22 -20.29 -22.54
CA ARG A 120 -2.57 -19.76 -23.86
C ARG A 120 -4.07 -19.64 -24.12
N GLY A 121 -4.88 -20.39 -23.38
CA GLY A 121 -6.34 -20.29 -23.44
C GLY A 121 -6.88 -19.02 -22.79
N GLU A 122 -6.13 -18.41 -21.89
CA GLU A 122 -6.49 -17.15 -21.21
C GLU A 122 -5.95 -15.93 -21.98
N VAL A 123 -4.67 -15.96 -22.33
CA VAL A 123 -4.00 -14.95 -23.15
C VAL A 123 -3.26 -15.65 -24.27
N SER A 124 -3.69 -15.46 -25.52
CA SER A 124 -3.03 -16.06 -26.69
C SER A 124 -1.58 -15.59 -26.84
N ASP A 125 -0.78 -16.27 -27.67
CA ASP A 125 0.62 -15.86 -27.89
C ASP A 125 0.71 -14.48 -28.56
N ALA A 126 -0.21 -14.14 -29.45
CA ALA A 126 -0.26 -12.81 -30.07
C ALA A 126 -0.60 -11.71 -29.07
N GLN A 127 -1.56 -11.95 -28.18
CA GLN A 127 -1.90 -11.00 -27.09
C GLN A 127 -0.75 -10.86 -26.10
N MET A 128 -0.12 -11.95 -25.72
CA MET A 128 1.03 -11.94 -24.83
C MET A 128 2.22 -11.17 -25.43
N GLN A 129 2.46 -11.33 -26.73
CA GLN A 129 3.47 -10.56 -27.44
C GLN A 129 3.15 -9.07 -27.42
N ALA A 130 1.89 -8.67 -27.70
CA ALA A 130 1.47 -7.27 -27.67
C ALA A 130 1.62 -6.63 -26.28
N ILE A 131 1.27 -7.37 -25.21
CA ILE A 131 1.50 -6.93 -23.83
C ILE A 131 2.99 -6.75 -23.55
N ALA A 132 3.80 -7.70 -23.98
CA ALA A 132 5.25 -7.68 -23.75
C ALA A 132 5.92 -6.52 -24.50
N ASP A 133 5.52 -6.26 -25.74
CA ASP A 133 6.02 -5.14 -26.54
C ASP A 133 5.62 -3.79 -25.93
N TYR A 134 4.39 -3.68 -25.42
CA TYR A 134 3.93 -2.51 -24.69
C TYR A 134 4.83 -2.25 -23.47
N LEU A 135 5.01 -3.22 -22.60
CA LEU A 135 5.84 -3.06 -21.39
C LEU A 135 7.32 -2.81 -21.74
N ALA A 136 7.84 -3.40 -22.82
CA ALA A 136 9.22 -3.19 -23.25
C ALA A 136 9.47 -1.79 -23.83
N ALA A 137 8.43 -1.12 -24.32
CA ALA A 137 8.51 0.25 -24.81
C ALA A 137 8.47 1.31 -23.67
N GLY A 138 8.26 0.88 -22.41
CA GLY A 138 8.18 1.79 -21.25
C GLY A 138 9.48 2.54 -20.96
N PRO A 139 9.45 3.47 -19.98
CA PRO A 139 8.34 3.71 -19.05
C PRO A 139 7.16 4.47 -19.69
N HIS A 140 5.96 4.25 -19.12
CA HIS A 140 4.70 4.86 -19.56
C HIS A 140 4.19 5.88 -18.51
N PRO A 141 4.74 7.10 -18.44
CA PRO A 141 4.41 8.07 -17.38
C PRO A 141 2.94 8.49 -17.40
N ASP A 142 2.31 8.53 -18.56
CA ASP A 142 0.91 8.92 -18.69
C ASP A 142 -0.08 7.86 -18.21
N ALA A 143 0.39 6.62 -18.13
CA ALA A 143 -0.37 5.49 -17.63
C ALA A 143 -0.35 5.39 -16.08
N LEU A 144 0.54 6.12 -15.42
CA LEU A 144 0.71 6.08 -13.98
C LEU A 144 -0.25 7.05 -13.28
N PRO A 145 -0.74 6.71 -12.06
CA PRO A 145 -1.50 7.65 -11.24
C PRO A 145 -0.68 8.89 -10.96
N LYS A 146 -1.28 10.07 -11.13
CA LYS A 146 -0.63 11.31 -10.76
C LYS A 146 -0.52 11.42 -9.23
N PRO A 147 0.56 12.04 -8.71
CA PRO A 147 0.69 12.26 -7.27
C PRO A 147 -0.54 12.98 -6.71
N GLY A 148 -1.21 12.35 -5.73
CA GLY A 148 -2.43 12.89 -5.12
C GLY A 148 -3.74 12.52 -5.83
N GLU A 149 -3.70 11.82 -6.96
CA GLU A 149 -4.89 11.27 -7.62
C GLU A 149 -5.18 9.87 -7.04
N VAL A 150 -6.22 9.78 -6.22
CA VAL A 150 -6.77 8.49 -5.81
C VAL A 150 -7.69 8.05 -6.94
N PRO A 151 -7.45 6.91 -7.61
CA PRO A 151 -8.37 6.35 -8.60
C PRO A 151 -9.76 6.23 -7.96
N ARG A 152 -10.76 6.91 -8.54
CA ARG A 152 -12.15 6.90 -8.05
C ARG A 152 -12.89 5.72 -8.61
#